data_35f802b8b29a14f9d5054f44c29b6dc2
#
_entry.id   35f802b8b29a14f9d5054f44c29b6dc2
#
_cell.length_a   1.000
_cell.length_b   1.000
_cell.length_c   1.000
_cell.angle_alpha   90.00
_cell.angle_beta   90.00
_cell.angle_gamma   90.00
#
_symmetry.space_group_name_H-M   'P 1'
#
loop_
_entity.id
_entity.type
_entity.pdbx_description
1 polymer ?
#
loop_
_entity_poly.entity_id
_entity_poly.type
_entity_poly.pdbx_seq_one_letter_code
_entity_poly.pdbx_strand_id
1 'polypeptide(L)'
;TCKAYVGDKELHDPLKKSTSCLKDFDSLIKTFLEEDSDIRHLVISVAGPKLNDSITMTNRNFKINENDVLNKFDIDTCEILNDWESIGHSLRLFNDDEINYINRGSSFNNVALMLGPGTGLGAAVVINNNIVLPTEVGNTSTMLSGLLRDIGIDTSDSFNVVEDLISGKGVERIYSHLTSDNKSPEEIIELCKNKDKYAQETIGLFIESIARLLSELALTYLPGRGIFLAGGLVRSLEEFIDLGNFKNNFLRNRRPMH
;
A
#
# COMPACT_ATOMS: atom_id res chain seq x y z
N THR A 1 -1.94 -1.90 -16.83
CA THR A 1 -2.71 -3.13 -17.07
C THR A 1 -4.17 -2.78 -17.23
N CYS A 2 -4.82 -3.25 -18.29
CA CYS A 2 -6.26 -3.15 -18.52
C CYS A 2 -6.88 -4.54 -18.40
N LYS A 3 -8.09 -4.61 -17.85
CA LYS A 3 -8.91 -5.82 -17.73
C LYS A 3 -10.37 -5.48 -18.00
N ALA A 4 -11.10 -6.36 -18.65
CA ALA A 4 -12.53 -6.21 -18.87
C ALA A 4 -13.32 -7.26 -18.09
N TYR A 5 -14.49 -6.86 -17.58
CA TYR A 5 -15.38 -7.70 -16.80
C TYR A 5 -16.84 -7.54 -17.22
N VAL A 6 -17.59 -8.64 -17.12
CA VAL A 6 -19.06 -8.61 -17.09
C VAL A 6 -19.50 -9.25 -15.76
N GLY A 7 -20.05 -8.45 -14.87
CA GLY A 7 -20.22 -8.83 -13.47
C GLY A 7 -18.86 -9.16 -12.83
N ASP A 8 -18.71 -10.36 -12.28
CA ASP A 8 -17.46 -10.81 -11.64
C ASP A 8 -16.57 -11.64 -12.59
N LYS A 9 -16.96 -11.79 -13.86
CA LYS A 9 -16.25 -12.62 -14.83
C LYS A 9 -15.32 -11.78 -15.68
N GLU A 10 -14.00 -12.08 -15.65
CA GLU A 10 -12.99 -11.53 -16.58
C GLU A 10 -13.26 -12.05 -17.99
N LEU A 11 -13.30 -11.14 -18.99
CA LEU A 11 -13.70 -11.48 -20.36
C LEU A 11 -12.54 -12.01 -21.20
N HIS A 12 -11.34 -11.47 -21.03
CA HIS A 12 -10.16 -11.84 -21.80
C HIS A 12 -8.88 -11.54 -21.02
N ASP A 13 -7.75 -12.02 -21.55
CA ASP A 13 -6.44 -11.83 -20.93
C ASP A 13 -6.09 -10.34 -20.73
N PRO A 14 -5.43 -10.00 -19.63
CA PRO A 14 -5.07 -8.61 -19.32
C PRO A 14 -4.11 -8.01 -20.34
N LEU A 15 -4.46 -6.87 -20.91
CA LEU A 15 -3.53 -6.08 -21.74
C LEU A 15 -2.54 -5.34 -20.85
N LYS A 16 -1.24 -5.60 -21.05
CA LYS A 16 -0.15 -4.95 -20.30
C LYS A 16 0.76 -4.17 -21.23
N LYS A 17 0.90 -2.87 -21.01
CA LYS A 17 1.86 -1.99 -21.70
C LYS A 17 2.54 -1.06 -20.70
N SER A 18 3.79 -0.70 -20.97
CA SER A 18 4.47 0.38 -20.27
C SER A 18 3.93 1.72 -20.78
N THR A 19 3.63 2.64 -19.87
CA THR A 19 3.16 3.98 -20.20
C THR A 19 4.14 4.99 -19.59
N SER A 20 4.74 5.86 -20.38
CA SER A 20 5.70 6.88 -19.94
C SER A 20 5.12 8.28 -19.96
N CYS A 21 4.06 8.51 -20.72
CA CYS A 21 3.40 9.80 -20.88
C CYS A 21 1.90 9.62 -21.14
N LEU A 22 1.16 10.74 -21.14
CA LEU A 22 -0.30 10.72 -21.39
C LEU A 22 -0.66 10.11 -22.76
N LYS A 23 0.16 10.29 -23.79
CA LYS A 23 -0.08 9.68 -25.12
C LYS A 23 -0.01 8.16 -25.07
N ASP A 24 0.91 7.59 -24.30
CA ASP A 24 1.02 6.14 -24.13
C ASP A 24 -0.20 5.60 -23.39
N PHE A 25 -0.68 6.33 -22.36
CA PHE A 25 -1.88 6.02 -21.61
C PHE A 25 -3.10 6.02 -22.52
N ASP A 26 -3.31 7.08 -23.30
CA ASP A 26 -4.41 7.20 -24.25
C ASP A 26 -4.40 6.08 -25.30
N SER A 27 -3.20 5.79 -25.84
CA SER A 27 -3.02 4.69 -26.82
C SER A 27 -3.35 3.33 -26.21
N LEU A 28 -3.02 3.11 -24.92
CA LEU A 28 -3.35 1.88 -24.21
C LEU A 28 -4.86 1.73 -24.06
N ILE A 29 -5.55 2.78 -23.59
CA ILE A 29 -7.01 2.77 -23.42
C ILE A 29 -7.69 2.55 -24.78
N LYS A 30 -7.26 3.29 -25.81
CA LYS A 30 -7.80 3.14 -27.17
C LYS A 30 -7.66 1.71 -27.68
N THR A 31 -6.46 1.11 -27.61
CA THR A 31 -6.21 -0.25 -28.03
C THR A 31 -7.13 -1.24 -27.28
N PHE A 32 -7.29 -1.02 -25.98
CA PHE A 32 -8.10 -1.90 -25.13
C PHE A 32 -9.59 -1.83 -25.47
N LEU A 33 -10.13 -0.63 -25.72
CA LEU A 33 -11.53 -0.43 -26.10
C LEU A 33 -11.81 -0.89 -27.55
N GLU A 34 -10.79 -0.95 -28.42
CA GLU A 34 -10.92 -1.50 -29.78
C GLU A 34 -11.01 -3.05 -29.78
N GLU A 35 -10.51 -3.72 -28.73
CA GLU A 35 -10.62 -5.18 -28.56
C GLU A 35 -12.03 -5.62 -28.16
N ASP A 36 -12.79 -4.73 -27.47
CA ASP A 36 -14.15 -5.00 -27.02
C ASP A 36 -14.98 -3.70 -27.05
N SER A 37 -15.80 -3.55 -28.09
CA SER A 37 -16.65 -2.37 -28.31
C SER A 37 -17.82 -2.24 -27.34
N ASP A 38 -18.11 -3.27 -26.55
CA ASP A 38 -19.22 -3.28 -25.59
C ASP A 38 -18.83 -2.71 -24.21
N ILE A 39 -17.55 -2.37 -24.01
CA ILE A 39 -17.09 -1.72 -22.78
C ILE A 39 -17.67 -0.31 -22.71
N ARG A 40 -18.49 -0.05 -21.69
CA ARG A 40 -19.15 1.24 -21.46
C ARG A 40 -18.73 1.93 -20.17
N HIS A 41 -18.17 1.19 -19.23
CA HIS A 41 -17.76 1.70 -17.91
C HIS A 41 -16.26 1.49 -17.71
N LEU A 42 -15.55 2.56 -17.37
CA LEU A 42 -14.10 2.53 -17.15
C LEU A 42 -13.77 2.94 -15.73
N VAL A 43 -12.99 2.12 -15.04
CA VAL A 43 -12.38 2.46 -13.74
C VAL A 43 -10.87 2.48 -13.91
N ILE A 44 -10.25 3.59 -13.52
CA ILE A 44 -8.81 3.82 -13.66
C ILE A 44 -8.19 3.95 -12.27
N SER A 45 -7.30 3.03 -11.92
CA SER A 45 -6.54 3.07 -10.67
C SER A 45 -5.16 3.66 -10.91
N VAL A 46 -4.80 4.72 -10.19
CA VAL A 46 -3.58 5.50 -10.41
C VAL A 46 -2.92 5.85 -9.08
N ALA A 47 -1.60 5.67 -9.01
CA ALA A 47 -0.82 6.12 -7.86
C ALA A 47 -0.72 7.66 -7.85
N GLY A 48 -1.27 8.28 -6.82
CA GLY A 48 -1.25 9.73 -6.61
C GLY A 48 -2.50 10.25 -5.89
N PRO A 49 -2.44 11.45 -5.33
CA PRO A 49 -3.59 12.05 -4.65
C PRO A 49 -4.69 12.44 -5.65
N LYS A 50 -5.92 12.05 -5.34
CA LYS A 50 -7.13 12.46 -6.09
C LYS A 50 -7.56 13.85 -5.62
N LEU A 51 -7.68 14.78 -6.54
CA LEU A 51 -8.25 16.12 -6.32
C LEU A 51 -9.41 16.32 -7.29
N ASN A 52 -10.62 16.34 -6.76
CA ASN A 52 -11.87 16.32 -7.55
C ASN A 52 -11.85 15.13 -8.54
N ASP A 53 -12.11 15.38 -9.81
CA ASP A 53 -12.18 14.38 -10.89
C ASP A 53 -10.82 14.11 -11.55
N SER A 54 -9.71 14.28 -10.82
CA SER A 54 -8.37 14.20 -11.39
C SER A 54 -7.36 13.60 -10.44
N ILE A 55 -6.41 12.85 -11.00
CA ILE A 55 -5.20 12.39 -10.28
C ILE A 55 -3.96 12.86 -11.04
N THR A 56 -3.01 13.45 -10.29
CA THR A 56 -1.66 13.70 -10.79
C THR A 56 -0.77 12.55 -10.36
N MET A 57 -0.16 11.85 -11.31
CA MET A 57 0.70 10.71 -10.99
C MET A 57 1.94 11.15 -10.24
N THR A 58 2.21 10.54 -9.09
CA THR A 58 3.34 10.88 -8.21
C THR A 58 4.70 10.71 -8.90
N ASN A 59 4.85 9.67 -9.74
CA ASN A 59 6.12 9.32 -10.38
C ASN A 59 6.22 9.72 -11.86
N ARG A 60 5.25 10.48 -12.37
CA ARG A 60 5.18 10.89 -13.79
C ARG A 60 4.50 12.24 -13.93
N ASN A 61 5.01 13.08 -14.82
CA ASN A 61 4.53 14.46 -14.99
C ASN A 61 3.28 14.54 -15.88
N PHE A 62 2.24 13.74 -15.61
CA PHE A 62 0.95 13.94 -16.28
C PHE A 62 -0.23 13.72 -15.35
N LYS A 63 -1.31 14.39 -15.66
CA LYS A 63 -2.58 14.38 -14.95
C LYS A 63 -3.61 13.62 -15.77
N ILE A 64 -4.40 12.79 -15.13
CA ILE A 64 -5.57 12.13 -15.71
C ILE A 64 -6.82 12.79 -15.13
N ASN A 65 -7.78 13.12 -15.99
CA ASN A 65 -9.06 13.71 -15.61
C ASN A 65 -10.22 12.88 -16.20
N GLU A 66 -11.26 12.64 -15.40
CA GLU A 66 -12.42 11.83 -15.80
C GLU A 66 -13.14 12.40 -17.02
N ASN A 67 -13.37 13.72 -17.05
CA ASN A 67 -14.06 14.37 -18.17
C ASN A 67 -13.24 14.34 -19.46
N ASP A 68 -11.91 14.46 -19.37
CA ASP A 68 -11.04 14.34 -20.56
C ASP A 68 -11.11 12.93 -21.16
N VAL A 69 -11.17 11.90 -20.30
CA VAL A 69 -11.32 10.51 -20.74
C VAL A 69 -12.70 10.29 -21.36
N LEU A 70 -13.79 10.75 -20.73
CA LEU A 70 -15.16 10.66 -21.26
C LEU A 70 -15.30 11.37 -22.60
N ASN A 71 -14.70 12.55 -22.78
CA ASN A 71 -14.76 13.30 -24.05
C ASN A 71 -13.95 12.65 -25.17
N LYS A 72 -12.98 11.80 -24.81
CA LYS A 72 -12.03 11.19 -25.76
C LYS A 72 -12.44 9.82 -26.25
N PHE A 73 -13.15 9.06 -25.43
CA PHE A 73 -13.53 7.68 -25.69
C PHE A 73 -15.05 7.51 -25.65
N ASP A 74 -15.58 6.59 -26.45
CA ASP A 74 -17.02 6.27 -26.50
C ASP A 74 -17.41 5.35 -25.34
N ILE A 75 -17.46 5.91 -24.12
CA ILE A 75 -17.83 5.25 -22.87
C ILE A 75 -18.87 6.08 -22.11
N ASP A 76 -19.70 5.42 -21.32
CA ASP A 76 -20.79 6.08 -20.59
C ASP A 76 -20.33 6.66 -19.25
N THR A 77 -19.38 5.97 -18.59
CA THR A 77 -18.83 6.43 -17.30
C THR A 77 -17.33 6.20 -17.21
N CYS A 78 -16.64 7.11 -16.52
CA CYS A 78 -15.25 6.97 -16.13
C CYS A 78 -15.11 7.36 -14.67
N GLU A 79 -14.48 6.50 -13.87
CA GLU A 79 -14.13 6.77 -12.49
C GLU A 79 -12.62 6.60 -12.31
N ILE A 80 -11.98 7.58 -11.70
CA ILE A 80 -10.55 7.51 -11.38
C ILE A 80 -10.41 7.35 -9.88
N LEU A 81 -9.70 6.30 -9.46
CA LEU A 81 -9.42 5.98 -8.08
C LEU A 81 -7.93 6.11 -7.79
N ASN A 82 -7.59 6.52 -6.57
CA ASN A 82 -6.25 6.30 -6.05
C ASN A 82 -5.96 4.80 -5.99
N ASP A 83 -4.70 4.38 -6.11
CA ASP A 83 -4.32 2.95 -6.10
C ASP A 83 -4.72 2.25 -4.79
N TRP A 84 -4.57 2.91 -3.64
CA TRP A 84 -5.00 2.38 -2.34
C TRP A 84 -6.50 2.43 -2.13
N GLU A 85 -7.20 3.39 -2.72
CA GLU A 85 -8.66 3.40 -2.80
C GLU A 85 -9.16 2.15 -3.54
N SER A 86 -8.54 1.83 -4.68
CA SER A 86 -8.87 0.62 -5.45
C SER A 86 -8.61 -0.67 -4.64
N ILE A 87 -7.48 -0.75 -3.91
CA ILE A 87 -7.17 -1.87 -3.03
C ILE A 87 -8.21 -1.94 -1.90
N GLY A 88 -8.63 -0.80 -1.33
CA GLY A 88 -9.67 -0.74 -0.31
C GLY A 88 -10.99 -1.35 -0.79
N HIS A 89 -11.40 -1.04 -2.01
CA HIS A 89 -12.61 -1.61 -2.61
C HIS A 89 -12.52 -3.14 -2.81
N SER A 90 -11.32 -3.70 -2.97
CA SER A 90 -11.13 -5.14 -3.13
C SER A 90 -11.37 -5.93 -1.83
N LEU A 91 -11.34 -5.29 -0.65
CA LEU A 91 -11.49 -5.97 0.65
C LEU A 91 -12.79 -6.78 0.77
N ARG A 92 -13.86 -6.37 0.10
CA ARG A 92 -15.15 -7.08 0.07
C ARG A 92 -15.10 -8.41 -0.70
N LEU A 93 -14.07 -8.63 -1.51
CA LEU A 93 -13.92 -9.79 -2.38
C LEU A 93 -13.08 -10.90 -1.74
N PHE A 94 -12.34 -10.60 -0.67
CA PHE A 94 -11.49 -11.59 0.00
C PHE A 94 -12.32 -12.52 0.88
N ASN A 95 -12.05 -13.81 0.75
CA ASN A 95 -12.54 -14.85 1.64
C ASN A 95 -11.54 -15.10 2.77
N ASP A 96 -11.99 -15.71 3.85
CA ASP A 96 -11.15 -15.99 5.04
C ASP A 96 -9.92 -16.87 4.74
N ASP A 97 -10.01 -17.75 3.75
CA ASP A 97 -8.95 -18.66 3.31
C ASP A 97 -7.85 -17.96 2.46
N GLU A 98 -8.13 -16.75 1.98
CA GLU A 98 -7.17 -15.91 1.26
C GLU A 98 -6.39 -14.97 2.18
N ILE A 99 -6.67 -14.99 3.49
CA ILE A 99 -6.09 -14.10 4.50
C ILE A 99 -5.17 -14.88 5.44
N ASN A 100 -3.89 -14.51 5.50
CA ASN A 100 -2.96 -15.01 6.51
C ASN A 100 -3.06 -14.18 7.78
N TYR A 101 -3.40 -14.81 8.90
CA TYR A 101 -3.64 -14.10 10.16
C TYR A 101 -2.37 -13.98 11.01
N ILE A 102 -1.89 -12.78 11.24
CA ILE A 102 -0.88 -12.48 12.26
C ILE A 102 -1.50 -12.60 13.66
N ASN A 103 -2.72 -12.10 13.84
CA ASN A 103 -3.48 -12.23 15.08
C ASN A 103 -4.98 -12.22 14.77
N ARG A 104 -5.73 -13.14 15.36
CA ARG A 104 -7.20 -13.15 15.27
C ARG A 104 -7.78 -12.42 16.46
N GLY A 105 -8.70 -11.51 16.22
CA GLY A 105 -9.48 -10.79 17.22
C GLY A 105 -10.97 -10.90 16.95
N SER A 106 -11.79 -10.28 17.80
CA SER A 106 -13.22 -10.11 17.56
C SER A 106 -13.50 -8.73 16.99
N SER A 107 -14.35 -8.69 15.97
CA SER A 107 -14.78 -7.41 15.38
C SER A 107 -15.72 -6.67 16.35
N PHE A 108 -15.54 -5.35 16.47
CA PHE A 108 -16.41 -4.49 17.29
C PHE A 108 -17.03 -3.32 16.52
N ASN A 109 -16.64 -3.11 15.25
CA ASN A 109 -17.27 -2.18 14.32
C ASN A 109 -16.97 -2.59 12.87
N ASN A 110 -17.49 -1.82 11.89
CA ASN A 110 -17.33 -2.09 10.47
C ASN A 110 -16.24 -1.23 9.81
N VAL A 111 -15.24 -0.78 10.57
CA VAL A 111 -14.10 -0.03 10.06
C VAL A 111 -12.92 -1.00 9.91
N ALA A 112 -12.29 -1.00 8.73
CA ALA A 112 -11.04 -1.69 8.46
C ALA A 112 -9.96 -0.68 8.05
N LEU A 113 -8.71 -0.99 8.34
CA LEU A 113 -7.55 -0.27 7.85
C LEU A 113 -6.76 -1.19 6.91
N MET A 114 -6.45 -0.72 5.72
CA MET A 114 -5.52 -1.39 4.81
C MET A 114 -4.24 -0.58 4.72
N LEU A 115 -3.10 -1.24 4.75
CA LEU A 115 -1.78 -0.61 4.71
C LEU A 115 -0.80 -1.49 3.95
N GLY A 116 0.06 -0.87 3.14
CA GLY A 116 1.07 -1.63 2.41
C GLY A 116 2.33 -0.83 2.11
N PRO A 117 3.42 -1.19 2.77
CA PRO A 117 4.73 -0.76 2.34
C PRO A 117 5.10 -1.43 1.00
N GLY A 118 5.57 -0.62 0.07
CA GLY A 118 6.03 -1.01 -1.25
C GLY A 118 7.16 -0.09 -1.69
N THR A 119 7.08 0.49 -2.90
CA THR A 119 7.97 1.59 -3.31
C THR A 119 7.80 2.79 -2.39
N GLY A 120 6.57 3.05 -1.95
CA GLY A 120 6.17 4.00 -0.93
C GLY A 120 5.34 3.31 0.16
N LEU A 121 4.56 4.10 0.92
CA LEU A 121 3.64 3.61 1.94
C LEU A 121 2.22 4.09 1.64
N GLY A 122 1.39 3.21 1.12
CA GLY A 122 -0.03 3.51 0.90
C GLY A 122 -0.92 2.96 2.00
N ALA A 123 -2.07 3.61 2.18
CA ALA A 123 -3.10 3.15 3.11
C ALA A 123 -4.49 3.65 2.72
N ALA A 124 -5.51 2.91 3.15
CA ALA A 124 -6.90 3.28 3.01
C ALA A 124 -7.72 2.81 4.21
N VAL A 125 -8.73 3.59 4.58
CA VAL A 125 -9.73 3.21 5.58
C VAL A 125 -10.99 2.76 4.85
N VAL A 126 -11.52 1.58 5.20
CA VAL A 126 -12.71 1.00 4.60
C VAL A 126 -13.83 1.00 5.63
N ILE A 127 -14.97 1.59 5.29
CA ILE A 127 -16.13 1.69 6.17
C ILE A 127 -17.30 0.96 5.52
N ASN A 128 -17.94 0.05 6.28
CA ASN A 128 -19.10 -0.75 5.83
C ASN A 128 -18.90 -1.48 4.50
N ASN A 129 -17.67 -1.82 4.13
CA ASN A 129 -17.28 -2.51 2.88
C ASN A 129 -17.53 -1.74 1.56
N ASN A 130 -18.00 -0.53 1.61
CA ASN A 130 -18.37 0.22 0.40
C ASN A 130 -17.81 1.65 0.35
N ILE A 131 -17.49 2.25 1.49
CA ILE A 131 -16.87 3.57 1.53
C ILE A 131 -15.37 3.37 1.76
N VAL A 132 -14.56 3.84 0.85
CA VAL A 132 -13.10 3.81 0.96
C VAL A 132 -12.57 5.22 1.03
N LEU A 133 -11.78 5.50 2.04
CA LEU A 133 -11.11 6.78 2.25
C LEU A 133 -9.60 6.55 2.08
N PRO A 134 -8.99 6.98 0.97
CA PRO A 134 -7.55 6.95 0.81
C PRO A 134 -6.90 7.88 1.85
N THR A 135 -5.72 7.53 2.30
CA THR A 135 -4.96 8.33 3.27
C THR A 135 -3.53 8.54 2.79
N GLU A 136 -2.94 9.65 3.19
CA GLU A 136 -1.54 9.99 2.94
C GLU A 136 -0.69 9.77 4.21
N VAL A 137 -0.94 8.72 4.95
CA VAL A 137 -0.22 8.41 6.20
C VAL A 137 1.29 8.29 5.99
N GLY A 138 1.72 7.81 4.82
CA GLY A 138 3.13 7.71 4.45
C GLY A 138 3.83 9.07 4.41
N ASN A 139 3.11 10.14 4.04
CA ASN A 139 3.62 11.50 3.93
C ASN A 139 3.55 12.29 5.25
N THR A 140 3.12 11.66 6.35
CA THR A 140 3.12 12.31 7.67
C THR A 140 4.49 12.22 8.34
N SER A 141 4.82 13.20 9.20
CA SER A 141 6.08 13.25 9.94
C SER A 141 5.91 13.09 11.45
N THR A 142 4.70 13.31 11.98
CA THR A 142 4.45 13.37 13.43
C THR A 142 4.83 12.08 14.17
N MET A 143 4.57 10.92 13.59
CA MET A 143 4.88 9.62 14.19
C MET A 143 6.34 9.20 13.99
N LEU A 144 7.02 9.75 12.99
CA LEU A 144 8.34 9.29 12.55
C LEU A 144 9.41 9.34 13.65
N SER A 145 9.52 10.45 14.35
CA SER A 145 10.56 10.62 15.41
C SER A 145 10.38 9.62 16.57
N GLY A 146 9.13 9.26 16.87
CA GLY A 146 8.81 8.21 17.83
C GLY A 146 9.24 6.84 17.33
N LEU A 147 8.93 6.52 16.09
CA LEU A 147 9.29 5.25 15.46
C LEU A 147 10.81 5.06 15.38
N LEU A 148 11.56 6.09 14.91
CA LEU A 148 13.03 6.05 14.82
C LEU A 148 13.69 5.85 16.19
N ARG A 149 13.27 6.64 17.18
CA ARG A 149 13.78 6.49 18.55
C ARG A 149 13.54 5.08 19.10
N ASP A 150 12.37 4.53 18.84
CA ASP A 150 11.96 3.23 19.36
C ASP A 150 12.79 2.07 18.79
N ILE A 151 13.29 2.20 17.57
CA ILE A 151 14.19 1.22 16.93
C ILE A 151 15.68 1.59 17.08
N GLY A 152 15.99 2.65 17.85
CA GLY A 152 17.37 3.04 18.15
C GLY A 152 18.10 3.72 16.99
N ILE A 153 17.37 4.27 16.01
CA ILE A 153 17.94 5.06 14.91
C ILE A 153 17.79 6.54 15.24
N ASP A 154 18.90 7.27 15.29
CA ASP A 154 18.86 8.72 15.46
C ASP A 154 18.23 9.39 14.23
N THR A 155 17.52 10.49 14.47
CA THR A 155 16.94 11.31 13.40
C THR A 155 18.05 11.80 12.49
N SER A 156 18.12 11.26 11.28
CA SER A 156 19.04 11.69 10.24
C SER A 156 18.28 12.44 9.15
N ASP A 157 18.97 13.23 8.36
CA ASP A 157 18.42 13.91 7.18
C ASP A 157 17.83 12.94 6.14
N SER A 158 18.02 11.63 6.34
CA SER A 158 17.50 10.57 5.47
C SER A 158 16.04 10.21 5.72
N PHE A 159 15.46 10.63 6.87
CA PHE A 159 14.09 10.30 7.26
C PHE A 159 13.30 11.58 7.54
N ASN A 160 12.39 11.94 6.66
CA ASN A 160 11.56 13.14 6.78
C ASN A 160 10.08 12.82 7.01
N VAL A 161 9.60 11.71 6.44
CA VAL A 161 8.21 11.24 6.54
C VAL A 161 8.18 9.75 6.87
N VAL A 162 7.02 9.25 7.30
CA VAL A 162 6.85 7.84 7.70
C VAL A 162 7.23 6.86 6.58
N GLU A 163 6.94 7.22 5.34
CA GLU A 163 7.29 6.44 4.15
C GLU A 163 8.83 6.26 4.00
N ASP A 164 9.62 7.22 4.45
CA ASP A 164 11.07 7.10 4.41
C ASP A 164 11.61 5.95 5.28
N LEU A 165 10.85 5.58 6.31
CA LEU A 165 11.15 4.44 7.17
C LEU A 165 10.39 3.17 6.75
N ILE A 166 9.10 3.31 6.42
CA ILE A 166 8.20 2.15 6.17
C ILE A 166 7.91 2.04 4.67
N SER A 167 8.93 1.67 3.92
CA SER A 167 8.89 1.36 2.49
C SER A 167 10.10 0.50 2.10
N GLY A 168 10.21 0.09 0.84
CA GLY A 168 11.42 -0.56 0.33
C GLY A 168 12.67 0.30 0.55
N LYS A 169 12.58 1.61 0.29
CA LYS A 169 13.68 2.55 0.61
C LYS A 169 14.00 2.61 2.11
N GLY A 170 13.00 2.41 2.97
CA GLY A 170 13.22 2.34 4.42
C GLY A 170 14.07 1.13 4.80
N VAL A 171 13.85 -0.03 4.19
CA VAL A 171 14.71 -1.21 4.37
C VAL A 171 16.15 -0.91 3.98
N GLU A 172 16.38 -0.29 2.81
CA GLU A 172 17.71 0.14 2.35
C GLU A 172 18.37 1.09 3.36
N ARG A 173 17.64 2.11 3.84
CA ARG A 173 18.15 3.11 4.78
C ARG A 173 18.52 2.51 6.14
N ILE A 174 17.70 1.60 6.68
CA ILE A 174 18.02 0.90 7.94
C ILE A 174 19.30 0.08 7.74
N TYR A 175 19.41 -0.68 6.63
CA TYR A 175 20.60 -1.47 6.35
C TYR A 175 21.85 -0.61 6.21
N SER A 176 21.77 0.50 5.45
CA SER A 176 22.86 1.44 5.28
C SER A 176 23.27 2.10 6.61
N HIS A 177 22.31 2.40 7.49
CA HIS A 177 22.60 2.91 8.83
C HIS A 177 23.41 1.90 9.68
N LEU A 178 23.10 0.62 9.60
CA LEU A 178 23.78 -0.44 10.37
C LEU A 178 25.14 -0.84 9.80
N THR A 179 25.34 -0.72 8.48
CA THR A 179 26.51 -1.30 7.80
C THR A 179 27.38 -0.28 7.08
N SER A 180 26.88 0.92 6.81
CA SER A 180 27.45 1.91 5.89
C SER A 180 27.57 1.40 4.44
N ASP A 181 26.84 0.34 4.07
CA ASP A 181 26.75 -0.24 2.73
C ASP A 181 25.35 -0.03 2.16
N ASN A 182 25.21 -0.02 0.84
CA ASN A 182 23.92 0.15 0.16
C ASN A 182 23.56 -1.15 -0.59
N LYS A 183 22.39 -1.68 -0.30
CA LYS A 183 21.81 -2.85 -0.97
C LYS A 183 20.32 -2.63 -1.24
N SER A 184 19.82 -3.23 -2.30
CA SER A 184 18.38 -3.23 -2.59
C SER A 184 17.60 -4.04 -1.56
N PRO A 185 16.30 -3.80 -1.39
CA PRO A 185 15.46 -4.59 -0.49
C PRO A 185 15.50 -6.09 -0.79
N GLU A 186 15.55 -6.44 -2.07
CA GLU A 186 15.62 -7.83 -2.55
C GLU A 186 16.93 -8.50 -2.12
N GLU A 187 18.06 -7.80 -2.25
CA GLU A 187 19.37 -8.30 -1.80
C GLU A 187 19.42 -8.46 -0.29
N ILE A 188 18.83 -7.51 0.48
CA ILE A 188 18.78 -7.57 1.95
C ILE A 188 17.91 -8.76 2.40
N ILE A 189 16.77 -8.99 1.76
CA ILE A 189 15.89 -10.13 2.04
C ILE A 189 16.63 -11.45 1.76
N GLU A 190 17.37 -11.53 0.64
CA GLU A 190 18.16 -12.74 0.31
C GLU A 190 19.30 -12.97 1.31
N LEU A 191 20.00 -11.91 1.74
CA LEU A 191 21.00 -11.98 2.80
C LEU A 191 20.38 -12.44 4.13
N CYS A 192 19.16 -11.98 4.46
CA CYS A 192 18.43 -12.39 5.65
C CYS A 192 18.14 -13.90 5.62
N LYS A 193 17.70 -14.43 4.47
CA LYS A 193 17.51 -15.89 4.26
C LYS A 193 18.81 -16.67 4.47
N ASN A 194 19.93 -16.10 4.05
CA ASN A 194 21.25 -16.66 4.24
C ASN A 194 21.85 -16.41 5.65
N LYS A 195 21.02 -15.92 6.60
CA LYS A 195 21.36 -15.68 8.01
C LYS A 195 22.46 -14.62 8.22
N ASP A 196 22.61 -13.67 7.30
CA ASP A 196 23.45 -12.51 7.52
C ASP A 196 22.92 -11.70 8.73
N LYS A 197 23.80 -11.37 9.65
CA LYS A 197 23.44 -10.72 10.92
C LYS A 197 22.79 -9.36 10.71
N TYR A 198 23.38 -8.53 9.86
CA TYR A 198 22.89 -7.16 9.66
C TYR A 198 21.59 -7.14 8.85
N ALA A 199 21.43 -8.06 7.90
CA ALA A 199 20.19 -8.21 7.18
C ALA A 199 19.05 -8.68 8.10
N GLN A 200 19.32 -9.64 8.99
CA GLN A 200 18.34 -10.08 10.00
C GLN A 200 17.94 -8.94 10.94
N GLU A 201 18.92 -8.15 11.41
CA GLU A 201 18.67 -6.99 12.26
C GLU A 201 17.85 -5.92 11.52
N THR A 202 18.19 -5.62 10.26
CA THR A 202 17.45 -4.70 9.39
C THR A 202 15.99 -5.09 9.24
N ILE A 203 15.74 -6.35 8.86
CA ILE A 203 14.38 -6.85 8.67
C ILE A 203 13.60 -6.87 9.98
N GLY A 204 14.26 -7.23 11.10
CA GLY A 204 13.68 -7.17 12.45
C GLY A 204 13.21 -5.77 12.83
N LEU A 205 14.06 -4.76 12.67
CA LEU A 205 13.75 -3.35 12.96
C LEU A 205 12.65 -2.81 12.04
N PHE A 206 12.66 -3.21 10.77
CA PHE A 206 11.62 -2.84 9.81
C PHE A 206 10.24 -3.40 10.21
N ILE A 207 10.16 -4.69 10.55
CA ILE A 207 8.94 -5.36 11.02
C ILE A 207 8.45 -4.73 12.34
N GLU A 208 9.35 -4.41 13.25
CA GLU A 208 9.03 -3.70 14.49
C GLU A 208 8.42 -2.31 14.22
N SER A 209 9.01 -1.56 13.27
CA SER A 209 8.48 -0.25 12.87
C SER A 209 7.06 -0.35 12.30
N ILE A 210 6.79 -1.38 11.49
CA ILE A 210 5.43 -1.65 11.00
C ILE A 210 4.47 -1.90 12.17
N ALA A 211 4.81 -2.80 13.09
CA ALA A 211 3.95 -3.13 14.22
C ALA A 211 3.62 -1.90 15.07
N ARG A 212 4.60 -1.02 15.30
CA ARG A 212 4.43 0.23 16.05
C ARG A 212 3.59 1.25 15.30
N LEU A 213 3.81 1.43 13.98
CA LEU A 213 2.95 2.29 13.17
C LEU A 213 1.50 1.82 13.22
N LEU A 214 1.27 0.51 13.03
CA LEU A 214 -0.08 -0.05 13.11
C LEU A 214 -0.74 0.18 14.47
N SER A 215 0.03 0.17 15.54
CA SER A 215 -0.45 0.50 16.88
C SER A 215 -0.96 1.94 16.98
N GLU A 216 -0.26 2.92 16.38
CA GLU A 216 -0.70 4.32 16.33
C GLU A 216 -1.97 4.48 15.47
N LEU A 217 -1.96 3.85 14.30
CA LEU A 217 -3.10 3.91 13.36
C LEU A 217 -4.33 3.18 13.92
N ALA A 218 -4.14 2.11 14.70
CA ALA A 218 -5.23 1.43 15.40
C ALA A 218 -5.97 2.36 16.37
N LEU A 219 -5.27 3.25 17.06
CA LEU A 219 -5.89 4.26 17.92
C LEU A 219 -6.48 5.44 17.14
N THR A 220 -5.90 5.75 16.01
CA THR A 220 -6.36 6.87 15.15
C THR A 220 -7.68 6.54 14.47
N TYR A 221 -7.82 5.32 13.93
CA TYR A 221 -8.95 4.92 13.10
C TYR A 221 -9.90 3.94 13.76
N LEU A 222 -9.51 3.31 14.87
CA LEU A 222 -10.28 2.27 15.58
C LEU A 222 -10.83 1.18 14.62
N PRO A 223 -9.96 0.51 13.84
CA PRO A 223 -10.40 -0.43 12.81
C PRO A 223 -10.85 -1.76 13.42
N GLY A 224 -12.07 -1.76 14.00
CA GLY A 224 -12.62 -2.90 14.73
C GLY A 224 -12.94 -4.11 13.86
N ARG A 225 -13.00 -3.96 12.53
CA ARG A 225 -13.09 -5.08 11.61
C ARG A 225 -11.73 -5.75 11.38
N GLY A 226 -10.64 -5.00 11.51
CA GLY A 226 -9.27 -5.50 11.36
C GLY A 226 -8.34 -4.53 10.65
N ILE A 227 -7.05 -4.87 10.72
CA ILE A 227 -5.97 -4.22 9.98
C ILE A 227 -5.42 -5.23 8.98
N PHE A 228 -5.37 -4.85 7.71
CA PHE A 228 -4.95 -5.69 6.60
C PHE A 228 -3.65 -5.15 6.00
N LEU A 229 -2.62 -5.97 6.03
CA LEU A 229 -1.36 -5.69 5.36
C LEU A 229 -1.39 -6.25 3.94
N ALA A 230 -1.01 -5.46 2.95
CA ALA A 230 -1.01 -5.85 1.55
C ALA A 230 0.28 -5.42 0.85
N GLY A 231 0.58 -6.05 -0.29
CA GLY A 231 1.71 -5.68 -1.13
C GLY A 231 2.83 -6.72 -1.20
N GLY A 232 3.70 -6.57 -2.20
CA GLY A 232 4.77 -7.51 -2.48
C GLY A 232 5.82 -7.56 -1.37
N LEU A 233 6.19 -6.40 -0.81
CA LEU A 233 7.18 -6.33 0.27
C LEU A 233 6.68 -7.05 1.53
N VAL A 234 5.42 -6.85 1.94
CA VAL A 234 4.84 -7.57 3.09
C VAL A 234 4.90 -9.08 2.88
N ARG A 235 4.53 -9.53 1.68
CA ARG A 235 4.56 -10.97 1.33
C ARG A 235 5.96 -11.55 1.41
N SER A 236 6.98 -10.83 0.95
CA SER A 236 8.38 -11.30 1.04
C SER A 236 8.96 -11.26 2.46
N LEU A 237 8.31 -10.54 3.38
CA LEU A 237 8.71 -10.47 4.78
C LEU A 237 7.95 -11.45 5.69
N GLU A 238 6.91 -12.11 5.19
CA GLU A 238 6.01 -12.96 5.99
C GLU A 238 6.76 -14.05 6.76
N GLU A 239 7.74 -14.71 6.13
CA GLU A 239 8.54 -15.77 6.74
C GLU A 239 9.42 -15.29 7.92
N PHE A 240 9.70 -14.00 8.02
CA PHE A 240 10.51 -13.39 9.08
C PHE A 240 9.69 -12.82 10.23
N ILE A 241 8.36 -12.83 10.14
CA ILE A 241 7.49 -12.28 11.17
C ILE A 241 7.41 -13.25 12.35
N ASP A 242 8.06 -12.92 13.44
CA ASP A 242 7.77 -13.54 14.74
C ASP A 242 6.46 -12.98 15.31
N LEU A 243 5.43 -13.80 15.37
CA LEU A 243 4.08 -13.38 15.77
C LEU A 243 4.02 -12.84 17.21
N GLY A 244 4.83 -13.43 18.12
CA GLY A 244 4.92 -12.99 19.52
C GLY A 244 5.54 -11.61 19.62
N ASN A 245 6.66 -11.41 18.95
CA ASN A 245 7.38 -10.12 18.91
C ASN A 245 6.54 -9.04 18.22
N PHE A 246 5.91 -9.36 17.10
CA PHE A 246 5.03 -8.44 16.38
C PHE A 246 3.89 -7.95 17.30
N LYS A 247 3.21 -8.87 17.97
CA LYS A 247 2.13 -8.57 18.92
C LYS A 247 2.64 -7.71 20.10
N ASN A 248 3.78 -8.04 20.66
CA ASN A 248 4.37 -7.27 21.76
C ASN A 248 4.70 -5.83 21.34
N ASN A 249 5.26 -5.62 20.15
CA ASN A 249 5.55 -4.29 19.63
C ASN A 249 4.26 -3.52 19.28
N PHE A 250 3.24 -4.17 18.75
CA PHE A 250 1.93 -3.58 18.51
C PHE A 250 1.25 -3.12 19.81
N LEU A 251 1.35 -3.90 20.89
CA LEU A 251 0.70 -3.61 22.17
C LEU A 251 1.56 -2.76 23.12
N ARG A 252 2.82 -2.50 22.80
CA ARG A 252 3.76 -1.82 23.68
C ARG A 252 3.29 -0.42 24.05
N ASN A 253 3.44 -0.07 25.36
CA ASN A 253 3.12 1.25 25.90
C ASN A 253 1.65 1.68 25.76
N ARG A 254 0.72 0.76 25.58
CA ARG A 254 -0.70 1.09 25.52
C ARG A 254 -1.33 1.05 26.92
N ARG A 255 -2.11 2.08 27.24
CA ARG A 255 -3.02 1.99 28.38
C ARG A 255 -4.12 1.00 28.02
N PRO A 256 -4.53 0.10 28.95
CA PRO A 256 -5.68 -0.74 28.70
C PRO A 256 -6.87 0.15 28.32
N MET A 257 -7.45 -0.08 27.16
CA MET A 257 -8.76 0.47 26.83
C MET A 257 -9.77 -0.43 27.53
N HIS A 258 -10.54 0.14 28.42
CA HIS A 258 -11.62 -0.55 29.14
C HIS A 258 -12.83 -0.73 28.25
#